data_0143ffa553d456decb1babc1ee41a975
#
_entry.id   0143ffa553d456decb1babc1ee41a975
#
_cell.length_a   1.000
_cell.length_b   1.000
_cell.length_c   1.000
_cell.angle_alpha   90.00
_cell.angle_beta   90.00
_cell.angle_gamma   90.00
#
_symmetry.space_group_name_H-M   'P 1'
#
loop_
_entity.id
_entity.type
_entity.pdbx_description
1 polymer ?
#
loop_
_entity_poly.entity_id
_entity_poly.type
_entity_poly.pdbx_seq_one_letter_code
_entity_poly.pdbx_strand_id
1 'polypeptide(L)'
;SSQLSGQARFYNRAKVRQIAKQALDRIDVDIDLDARVESIPVAHKQLVAICRGLASQARLIIMDEPTTALTEREVRSLLGIIRKLKDDGIAVVFVSHKLAEVLEVCEEVFVLRNGKNVANGPASDFDAASLTRHMTGRDISAALPPVDINNAETLLEVQGLGKEGAFEDIDFTLKAGE
;
A
#
# COMPACT_ATOMS: atom_id res chain seq x y z
N SER A 1 21.28 17.25 4.58
CA SER A 1 21.89 18.35 5.33
C SER A 1 22.48 19.38 4.35
N SER A 2 21.62 20.17 3.74
CA SER A 2 22.04 21.30 2.91
C SER A 2 21.76 22.56 3.69
N GLN A 3 22.85 23.17 4.16
CA GLN A 3 23.09 24.59 4.38
C GLN A 3 21.86 25.47 4.60
N LEU A 4 21.44 25.60 5.84
CA LEU A 4 20.72 26.75 6.32
C LEU A 4 21.74 27.83 6.69
N SER A 5 22.30 28.49 5.69
CA SER A 5 23.09 29.70 5.90
C SER A 5 22.11 30.87 6.12
N GLY A 6 22.00 31.35 7.32
CA GLY A 6 21.90 32.70 7.83
C GLY A 6 21.08 33.77 7.09
N GLN A 7 19.92 33.44 6.51
CA GLN A 7 18.92 34.46 6.19
C GLN A 7 17.61 34.06 6.85
N ALA A 8 17.13 34.85 7.80
CA ALA A 8 15.78 34.78 8.35
C ALA A 8 14.79 34.97 7.18
N ARG A 9 14.42 33.88 6.50
CA ARG A 9 13.38 33.89 5.49
C ARG A 9 12.07 34.14 6.24
N PHE A 10 11.48 35.30 6.08
CA PHE A 10 10.14 35.53 6.52
C PHE A 10 9.23 34.46 5.96
N TYR A 11 8.74 33.61 6.85
CA TYR A 11 7.89 32.49 6.48
C TYR A 11 6.51 33.02 6.09
N ASN A 12 6.24 33.10 4.80
CA ASN A 12 4.93 33.52 4.31
C ASN A 12 3.94 32.36 4.41
N ARG A 13 3.23 32.28 5.54
CA ARG A 13 2.24 31.25 5.85
C ARG A 13 1.15 31.13 4.77
N ALA A 14 0.71 32.26 4.20
CA ALA A 14 -0.31 32.27 3.15
C ALA A 14 0.19 31.58 1.88
N LYS A 15 1.43 31.88 1.47
CA LYS A 15 2.06 31.24 0.29
C LYS A 15 2.25 29.74 0.46
N VAL A 16 2.68 29.30 1.65
CA VAL A 16 2.83 27.86 1.95
C VAL A 16 1.49 27.16 1.92
N ARG A 17 0.44 27.76 2.52
CA ARG A 17 -0.92 27.22 2.51
C ARG A 17 -1.46 27.12 1.08
N GLN A 18 -1.20 28.10 0.24
CA GLN A 18 -1.59 28.06 -1.18
C GLN A 18 -0.89 26.91 -1.93
N ILE A 19 0.41 26.72 -1.75
CA ILE A 19 1.17 25.63 -2.38
C ILE A 19 0.63 24.26 -1.91
N ALA A 20 0.39 24.11 -0.61
CA ALA A 20 -0.16 22.88 -0.06
C ALA A 20 -1.55 22.57 -0.62
N LYS A 21 -2.43 23.59 -0.71
CA LYS A 21 -3.76 23.42 -1.30
C LYS A 21 -3.68 23.02 -2.77
N GLN A 22 -2.83 23.67 -3.57
CA GLN A 22 -2.63 23.31 -4.97
C GLN A 22 -2.16 21.85 -5.14
N ALA A 23 -1.30 21.37 -4.24
CA ALA A 23 -0.83 19.98 -4.28
C ALA A 23 -1.97 18.99 -3.93
N LEU A 24 -2.82 19.32 -2.95
CA LEU A 24 -4.00 18.51 -2.60
C LEU A 24 -5.05 18.50 -3.72
N ASP A 25 -5.35 19.66 -4.28
CA ASP A 25 -6.29 19.82 -5.40
C ASP A 25 -5.84 18.99 -6.62
N ARG A 26 -4.52 18.92 -6.86
CA ARG A 26 -3.96 18.13 -7.97
C ARG A 26 -4.22 16.63 -7.85
N ILE A 27 -4.28 16.09 -6.65
CA ILE A 27 -4.57 14.67 -6.41
C ILE A 27 -6.02 14.42 -5.97
N ASP A 28 -6.85 15.47 -5.97
CA ASP A 28 -8.28 15.42 -5.62
C ASP A 28 -8.53 14.88 -4.20
N VAL A 29 -7.79 15.43 -3.24
CA VAL A 29 -7.86 15.03 -1.84
C VAL A 29 -8.10 16.24 -0.95
N ASP A 30 -8.97 16.09 0.03
CA ASP A 30 -9.22 17.10 1.05
C ASP A 30 -8.59 16.67 2.39
N ILE A 31 -7.67 17.47 2.89
CA ILE A 31 -7.04 17.32 4.20
C ILE A 31 -7.02 18.68 4.87
N ASP A 32 -7.44 18.74 6.13
CA ASP A 32 -7.34 19.95 6.92
C ASP A 32 -5.87 20.38 7.06
N LEU A 33 -5.54 21.52 6.45
CA LEU A 33 -4.18 22.09 6.45
C LEU A 33 -3.73 22.60 7.83
N ASP A 34 -4.64 22.73 8.78
CA ASP A 34 -4.34 23.16 10.15
C ASP A 34 -4.23 21.95 11.12
N ALA A 35 -4.59 20.74 10.66
CA ALA A 35 -4.44 19.53 11.44
C ALA A 35 -2.96 19.19 11.69
N ARG A 36 -2.66 18.64 12.86
CA ARG A 36 -1.35 18.08 13.16
C ARG A 36 -1.16 16.76 12.41
N VAL A 37 0.00 16.55 11.79
CA VAL A 37 0.30 15.30 11.05
C VAL A 37 0.15 14.06 11.92
N GLU A 38 0.45 14.14 13.20
CA GLU A 38 0.29 13.03 14.16
C GLU A 38 -1.17 12.62 14.37
N SER A 39 -2.13 13.56 14.24
CA SER A 39 -3.56 13.31 14.48
C SER A 39 -4.34 12.85 13.25
N ILE A 40 -3.76 12.91 12.04
CA ILE A 40 -4.44 12.46 10.83
C ILE A 40 -4.24 10.95 10.60
N PRO A 41 -5.18 10.26 9.91
CA PRO A 41 -5.08 8.84 9.57
C PRO A 41 -3.80 8.51 8.77
N VAL A 42 -3.35 7.26 8.84
CA VAL A 42 -2.13 6.80 8.13
C VAL A 42 -2.23 7.04 6.62
N ALA A 43 -3.40 6.78 6.03
CA ALA A 43 -3.66 7.08 4.63
C ALA A 43 -3.38 8.55 4.27
N HIS A 44 -3.86 9.47 5.08
CA HIS A 44 -3.62 10.90 4.87
C HIS A 44 -2.13 11.28 5.04
N LYS A 45 -1.39 10.59 5.93
CA LYS A 45 0.07 10.80 6.04
C LYS A 45 0.80 10.41 4.76
N GLN A 46 0.39 9.33 4.09
CA GLN A 46 0.92 8.93 2.78
C GLN A 46 0.64 10.01 1.72
N LEU A 47 -0.59 10.53 1.69
CA LEU A 47 -0.98 11.59 0.76
C LEU A 47 -0.21 12.90 1.01
N VAL A 48 0.04 13.25 2.26
CA VAL A 48 0.89 14.41 2.62
C VAL A 48 2.32 14.22 2.10
N ALA A 49 2.88 13.00 2.16
CA ALA A 49 4.21 12.73 1.60
C ALA A 49 4.24 12.91 0.08
N ILE A 50 3.21 12.45 -0.64
CA ILE A 50 3.04 12.67 -2.07
C ILE A 50 2.93 14.18 -2.39
N CYS A 51 2.07 14.91 -1.66
CA CYS A 51 1.90 16.35 -1.83
C CYS A 51 3.21 17.14 -1.63
N ARG A 52 4.08 16.70 -0.70
CA ARG A 52 5.41 17.30 -0.53
C ARG A 52 6.29 17.11 -1.76
N GLY A 53 6.25 15.92 -2.39
CA GLY A 53 6.92 15.68 -3.66
C GLY A 53 6.41 16.61 -4.77
N LEU A 54 5.08 16.72 -4.91
CA LEU A 54 4.43 17.59 -5.90
C LEU A 54 4.78 19.06 -5.69
N ALA A 55 4.73 19.54 -4.44
CA ALA A 55 5.10 20.91 -4.09
C ALA A 55 6.58 21.23 -4.41
N SER A 56 7.44 20.22 -4.43
CA SER A 56 8.84 20.30 -4.83
C SER A 56 9.07 20.09 -6.33
N GLN A 57 8.00 20.02 -7.13
CA GLN A 57 8.05 19.76 -8.57
C GLN A 57 8.80 18.45 -8.92
N ALA A 58 8.62 17.42 -8.10
CA ALA A 58 9.23 16.11 -8.35
C ALA A 58 8.74 15.54 -9.69
N ARG A 59 9.69 15.03 -10.48
CA ARG A 59 9.43 14.31 -11.74
C ARG A 59 9.45 12.78 -11.54
N LEU A 60 9.90 12.33 -10.38
CA LEU A 60 9.94 10.94 -9.95
C LEU A 60 9.51 10.87 -8.50
N ILE A 61 8.60 9.96 -8.19
CA ILE A 61 8.18 9.63 -6.82
C ILE A 61 8.45 8.15 -6.59
N ILE A 62 9.17 7.83 -5.51
CA ILE A 62 9.40 6.45 -5.08
C ILE A 62 8.53 6.19 -3.86
N MET A 63 7.70 5.16 -3.95
CA MET A 63 6.78 4.71 -2.90
C MET A 63 7.21 3.31 -2.45
N ASP A 64 7.62 3.20 -1.19
CA ASP A 64 8.03 1.95 -0.59
C ASP A 64 6.93 1.45 0.35
N GLU A 65 6.32 0.30 0.00
CA GLU A 65 5.22 -0.36 0.73
C GLU A 65 4.07 0.61 1.14
N PRO A 66 3.56 1.47 0.24
CA PRO A 66 2.67 2.56 0.65
C PRO A 66 1.28 2.08 1.08
N THR A 67 0.94 0.81 0.83
CA THR A 67 -0.40 0.25 1.08
C THR A 67 -0.48 -0.65 2.31
N THR A 68 0.64 -0.91 2.99
CA THR A 68 0.70 -1.91 4.08
C THR A 68 -0.27 -1.64 5.23
N ALA A 69 -0.50 -0.37 5.58
CA ALA A 69 -1.36 0.03 6.68
C ALA A 69 -2.70 0.63 6.22
N LEU A 70 -3.09 0.40 4.98
CA LEU A 70 -4.30 0.96 4.38
C LEU A 70 -5.42 -0.08 4.30
N THR A 71 -6.66 0.37 4.46
CA THR A 71 -7.85 -0.40 4.12
C THR A 71 -7.98 -0.53 2.59
N GLU A 72 -8.73 -1.53 2.11
CA GLU A 72 -8.95 -1.73 0.68
C GLU A 72 -9.50 -0.49 -0.05
N ARG A 73 -10.37 0.30 0.60
CA ARG A 73 -10.90 1.54 0.05
C ARG A 73 -9.80 2.58 -0.13
N GLU A 74 -8.92 2.71 0.85
CA GLU A 74 -7.78 3.64 0.81
C GLU A 74 -6.74 3.20 -0.22
N VAL A 75 -6.50 1.89 -0.35
CA VAL A 75 -5.63 1.33 -1.41
C VAL A 75 -6.18 1.75 -2.79
N ARG A 76 -7.45 1.49 -3.08
CA ARG A 76 -8.07 1.89 -4.36
C ARG A 76 -7.92 3.39 -4.65
N SER A 77 -8.10 4.23 -3.62
CA SER A 77 -7.90 5.68 -3.73
C SER A 77 -6.45 6.01 -4.09
N LEU A 78 -5.48 5.41 -3.41
CA LEU A 78 -4.05 5.61 -3.68
C LEU A 78 -3.65 5.16 -5.09
N LEU A 79 -4.11 3.99 -5.54
CA LEU A 79 -3.85 3.51 -6.91
C LEU A 79 -4.43 4.47 -7.96
N GLY A 80 -5.61 5.05 -7.70
CA GLY A 80 -6.19 6.10 -8.53
C GLY A 80 -5.31 7.35 -8.60
N ILE A 81 -4.72 7.77 -7.48
CA ILE A 81 -3.78 8.89 -7.42
C ILE A 81 -2.51 8.58 -8.22
N ILE A 82 -1.97 7.35 -8.11
CA ILE A 82 -0.78 6.94 -8.88
C ILE A 82 -1.04 7.03 -10.39
N ARG A 83 -2.20 6.57 -10.86
CA ARG A 83 -2.59 6.71 -12.28
C ARG A 83 -2.62 8.18 -12.72
N LYS A 84 -3.23 9.04 -11.89
CA LYS A 84 -3.30 10.48 -12.15
C LYS A 84 -1.91 11.14 -12.20
N LEU A 85 -1.00 10.77 -11.30
CA LEU A 85 0.39 11.24 -11.32
C LEU A 85 1.10 10.85 -12.63
N LYS A 86 0.89 9.63 -13.09
CA LYS A 86 1.42 9.13 -14.36
C LYS A 86 0.87 9.93 -15.54
N ASP A 87 -0.44 10.17 -15.58
CA ASP A 87 -1.09 10.98 -16.63
C ASP A 87 -0.55 12.42 -16.65
N ASP A 88 -0.15 12.94 -15.49
CA ASP A 88 0.52 14.23 -15.32
C ASP A 88 2.01 14.19 -15.72
N GLY A 89 2.53 13.07 -16.24
CA GLY A 89 3.94 12.89 -16.67
C GLY A 89 4.94 12.74 -15.52
N ILE A 90 4.47 12.35 -14.33
CA ILE A 90 5.34 12.04 -13.18
C ILE A 90 5.62 10.54 -13.16
N ALA A 91 6.90 10.16 -13.21
CA ALA A 91 7.31 8.78 -13.07
C ALA A 91 7.08 8.31 -11.61
N VAL A 92 6.55 7.09 -11.45
CA VAL A 92 6.34 6.48 -10.12
C VAL A 92 7.06 5.14 -10.07
N VAL A 93 7.88 4.94 -9.05
CA VAL A 93 8.42 3.64 -8.68
C VAL A 93 7.61 3.15 -7.48
N PHE A 94 6.88 2.07 -7.69
CA PHE A 94 5.99 1.46 -6.68
C PHE A 94 6.60 0.15 -6.19
N VAL A 95 7.09 0.14 -4.94
CA VAL A 95 7.68 -1.04 -4.32
C VAL A 95 6.64 -1.67 -3.41
N SER A 96 6.28 -2.93 -3.67
CA SER A 96 5.29 -3.67 -2.89
C SER A 96 5.51 -5.17 -3.00
N HIS A 97 5.09 -5.91 -1.99
CA HIS A 97 4.96 -7.36 -2.02
C HIS A 97 3.53 -7.81 -2.34
N LYS A 98 2.58 -6.90 -2.47
CA LYS A 98 1.18 -7.16 -2.82
C LYS A 98 1.03 -7.22 -4.34
N LEU A 99 1.18 -8.39 -4.89
CA LEU A 99 1.29 -8.61 -6.34
C LEU A 99 0.07 -8.12 -7.13
N ALA A 100 -1.13 -8.24 -6.57
CA ALA A 100 -2.36 -7.76 -7.21
C ALA A 100 -2.31 -6.23 -7.44
N GLU A 101 -1.79 -5.46 -6.49
CA GLU A 101 -1.65 -4.01 -6.62
C GLU A 101 -0.59 -3.64 -7.66
N VAL A 102 0.53 -4.38 -7.70
CA VAL A 102 1.59 -4.18 -8.70
C VAL A 102 1.04 -4.41 -10.10
N LEU A 103 0.36 -5.54 -10.33
CA LEU A 103 -0.22 -5.88 -11.63
C LEU A 103 -1.35 -4.93 -12.05
N GLU A 104 -2.02 -4.29 -11.08
CA GLU A 104 -3.10 -3.33 -11.37
C GLU A 104 -2.59 -1.97 -11.82
N VAL A 105 -1.44 -1.49 -11.29
CA VAL A 105 -1.03 -0.08 -11.45
C VAL A 105 0.25 0.11 -12.24
N CYS A 106 1.13 -0.90 -12.30
CA CYS A 106 2.42 -0.82 -12.96
C CYS A 106 2.34 -1.24 -14.43
N GLU A 107 3.13 -0.61 -15.29
CA GLU A 107 3.34 -0.98 -16.70
C GLU A 107 4.54 -1.88 -16.87
N GLU A 108 5.58 -1.65 -16.07
CA GLU A 108 6.83 -2.40 -16.03
C GLU A 108 7.04 -2.97 -14.65
N VAL A 109 7.55 -4.20 -14.58
CA VAL A 109 7.87 -4.89 -13.34
C VAL A 109 9.34 -5.26 -13.30
N PHE A 110 9.97 -5.05 -12.14
CA PHE A 110 11.31 -5.49 -11.81
C PHE A 110 11.26 -6.34 -10.55
N VAL A 111 11.66 -7.61 -10.64
CA VAL A 111 11.68 -8.51 -9.49
C VAL A 111 13.09 -8.59 -8.92
N LEU A 112 13.25 -8.12 -7.70
CA LEU A 112 14.51 -8.17 -6.97
C LEU A 112 14.51 -9.31 -5.95
N ARG A 113 15.53 -10.15 -6.00
CA ARG A 113 15.75 -11.21 -5.01
C ARG A 113 17.23 -11.30 -4.65
N ASN A 114 17.54 -11.25 -3.35
CA ASN A 114 18.92 -11.28 -2.84
C ASN A 114 19.83 -10.20 -3.50
N GLY A 115 19.29 -9.01 -3.72
CA GLY A 115 20.01 -7.88 -4.31
C GLY A 115 20.25 -8.00 -5.82
N LYS A 116 19.66 -8.98 -6.50
CA LYS A 116 19.78 -9.18 -7.95
C LYS A 116 18.42 -9.04 -8.63
N ASN A 117 18.41 -8.44 -9.81
CA ASN A 117 17.26 -8.49 -10.70
C ASN A 117 17.14 -9.92 -11.27
N VAL A 118 16.03 -10.60 -10.98
CA VAL A 118 15.77 -11.99 -11.40
C VAL A 118 14.72 -12.10 -12.50
N ALA A 119 13.91 -11.05 -12.70
CA ALA A 119 12.98 -10.92 -13.82
C ALA A 119 12.61 -9.45 -13.99
N ASN A 120 12.38 -9.03 -15.22
CA ASN A 120 11.82 -7.72 -15.55
C ASN A 120 11.12 -7.75 -16.90
N GLY A 121 10.16 -6.86 -17.08
CA GLY A 121 9.41 -6.72 -18.33
C GLY A 121 8.06 -6.04 -18.12
N PRO A 122 7.24 -5.94 -19.19
CA PRO A 122 5.88 -5.44 -19.10
C PRO A 122 5.06 -6.21 -18.07
N ALA A 123 4.24 -5.51 -17.29
CA ALA A 123 3.39 -6.13 -16.28
C ALA A 123 2.41 -7.16 -16.89
N SER A 124 2.03 -6.98 -18.15
CA SER A 124 1.20 -7.91 -18.91
C SER A 124 1.79 -9.31 -19.09
N ASP A 125 3.12 -9.42 -18.98
CA ASP A 125 3.83 -10.70 -19.16
C ASP A 125 3.89 -11.52 -17.87
N PHE A 126 3.37 -10.97 -16.78
CA PHE A 126 3.38 -11.57 -15.45
C PHE A 126 1.97 -11.81 -14.92
N ASP A 127 1.84 -12.87 -14.14
CA ASP A 127 0.72 -13.13 -13.26
C ASP A 127 1.22 -13.26 -11.80
N ALA A 128 0.30 -13.37 -10.86
CA ALA A 128 0.65 -13.50 -9.45
C ALA A 128 1.49 -14.75 -9.16
N ALA A 129 1.26 -15.84 -9.90
CA ALA A 129 1.99 -17.10 -9.73
C ALA A 129 3.44 -16.98 -10.24
N SER A 130 3.64 -16.40 -11.43
CA SER A 130 4.97 -16.18 -12.01
C SER A 130 5.79 -15.21 -11.17
N LEU A 131 5.18 -14.10 -10.71
CA LEU A 131 5.86 -13.17 -9.80
C LEU A 131 6.26 -13.84 -8.49
N THR A 132 5.36 -14.61 -7.88
CA THR A 132 5.66 -15.36 -6.65
C THR A 132 6.83 -16.33 -6.87
N ARG A 133 6.86 -17.05 -8.01
CA ARG A 133 7.96 -17.94 -8.36
C ARG A 133 9.29 -17.19 -8.49
N HIS A 134 9.30 -16.05 -9.18
CA HIS A 134 10.51 -15.23 -9.32
C HIS A 134 10.99 -14.70 -7.98
N MET A 135 10.08 -14.20 -7.13
CA MET A 135 10.40 -13.65 -5.81
C MET A 135 10.94 -14.71 -4.84
N THR A 136 10.32 -15.90 -4.80
CA THR A 136 10.68 -16.96 -3.84
C THR A 136 11.73 -17.93 -4.39
N GLY A 137 11.81 -18.08 -5.71
CA GLY A 137 12.65 -19.08 -6.38
C GLY A 137 12.10 -20.50 -6.26
N ARG A 138 10.85 -20.66 -5.84
CA ARG A 138 10.18 -21.96 -5.68
C ARG A 138 8.84 -21.93 -6.39
N ASP A 139 8.45 -23.02 -7.01
CA ASP A 139 7.07 -23.23 -7.41
C ASP A 139 6.22 -23.48 -6.15
N ILE A 140 5.46 -22.48 -5.74
CA ILE A 140 4.52 -22.61 -4.62
C ILE A 140 3.19 -23.20 -5.14
N SER A 141 3.23 -24.10 -6.08
CA SER A 141 2.07 -24.84 -6.54
C SER A 141 1.73 -26.04 -5.65
N ALA A 142 2.44 -26.25 -4.56
CA ALA A 142 2.05 -27.24 -3.58
C ALA A 142 0.86 -26.68 -2.76
N ALA A 143 -0.35 -26.91 -3.24
CA ALA A 143 -1.50 -26.99 -2.35
C ALA A 143 -1.05 -27.87 -1.16
N LEU A 144 -1.25 -27.38 0.06
CA LEU A 144 -1.06 -28.22 1.24
C LEU A 144 -1.83 -29.52 0.97
N PRO A 145 -1.22 -30.70 1.17
CA PRO A 145 -1.95 -31.93 0.97
C PRO A 145 -3.25 -31.86 1.77
N PRO A 146 -4.38 -32.27 1.19
CA PRO A 146 -5.64 -32.24 1.91
C PRO A 146 -5.47 -33.06 3.19
N VAL A 147 -5.67 -32.41 4.33
CA VAL A 147 -5.67 -33.10 5.61
C VAL A 147 -7.01 -33.83 5.70
N ASP A 148 -6.98 -35.15 5.87
CA ASP A 148 -8.19 -35.93 6.12
C ASP A 148 -8.65 -35.70 7.57
N ILE A 149 -9.55 -34.76 7.75
CA ILE A 149 -10.14 -34.40 9.05
C ILE A 149 -11.39 -35.19 9.39
N ASN A 150 -11.83 -36.13 8.54
CA ASN A 150 -13.10 -36.83 8.76
C ASN A 150 -13.13 -37.64 10.07
N ASN A 151 -11.99 -38.21 10.46
CA ASN A 151 -11.83 -39.00 11.69
C ASN A 151 -10.97 -38.27 12.74
N ALA A 152 -10.68 -36.99 12.55
CA ALA A 152 -9.84 -36.23 13.49
C ALA A 152 -10.61 -35.90 14.77
N GLU A 153 -9.91 -35.95 15.91
CA GLU A 153 -10.45 -35.57 17.22
C GLU A 153 -10.88 -34.10 17.24
N THR A 154 -12.04 -33.83 17.81
CA THR A 154 -12.48 -32.45 18.06
C THR A 154 -11.66 -31.85 19.20
N LEU A 155 -10.90 -30.81 18.92
CA LEU A 155 -10.05 -30.14 19.91
C LEU A 155 -10.76 -28.95 20.57
N LEU A 156 -11.64 -28.27 19.84
CA LEU A 156 -12.42 -27.14 20.36
C LEU A 156 -13.80 -27.13 19.73
N GLU A 157 -14.82 -27.00 20.56
CA GLU A 157 -16.19 -26.76 20.14
C GLU A 157 -16.66 -25.45 20.82
N VAL A 158 -17.16 -24.54 20.02
CA VAL A 158 -17.67 -23.23 20.45
C VAL A 158 -19.13 -23.16 20.07
N GLN A 159 -20.00 -22.86 21.04
CA GLN A 159 -21.46 -22.74 20.84
C GLN A 159 -21.94 -21.41 21.43
N GLY A 160 -22.73 -20.65 20.64
CA GLY A 160 -23.38 -19.42 21.08
C GLY A 160 -22.42 -18.33 21.56
N LEU A 161 -21.19 -18.29 21.01
CA LEU A 161 -20.23 -17.25 21.38
C LEU A 161 -20.74 -15.88 20.94
N GLY A 162 -20.85 -14.97 21.90
CA GLY A 162 -21.30 -13.63 21.68
C GLY A 162 -20.53 -12.60 22.48
N LYS A 163 -20.51 -11.37 21.99
CA LYS A 163 -20.02 -10.17 22.67
C LYS A 163 -20.99 -9.02 22.42
N GLU A 164 -21.56 -8.47 23.44
CA GLU A 164 -22.53 -7.38 23.37
C GLU A 164 -22.03 -6.22 22.48
N GLY A 165 -22.85 -5.85 21.49
CA GLY A 165 -22.53 -4.77 20.54
C GLY A 165 -21.44 -5.06 19.50
N ALA A 166 -20.93 -6.31 19.43
CA ALA A 166 -19.89 -6.69 18.47
C ALA A 166 -20.27 -7.88 17.59
N PHE A 167 -20.70 -9.00 18.17
CA PHE A 167 -21.13 -10.21 17.45
C PHE A 167 -21.97 -11.09 18.36
N GLU A 168 -22.81 -11.94 17.78
CA GLU A 168 -23.71 -12.86 18.47
C GLU A 168 -23.79 -14.19 17.73
N ASP A 169 -24.04 -15.26 18.48
CA ASP A 169 -24.44 -16.59 17.98
C ASP A 169 -23.40 -17.22 16.99
N ILE A 170 -22.13 -17.19 17.39
CA ILE A 170 -21.05 -17.82 16.62
C ILE A 170 -20.82 -19.24 17.11
N ASP A 171 -21.04 -20.21 16.21
CA ASP A 171 -20.78 -21.63 16.44
C ASP A 171 -19.68 -22.11 15.51
N PHE A 172 -18.72 -22.85 16.02
CA PHE A 172 -17.72 -23.53 15.19
C PHE A 172 -17.04 -24.67 15.96
N THR A 173 -16.45 -25.59 15.22
CA THR A 173 -15.67 -26.72 15.73
C THR A 173 -14.31 -26.75 15.05
N LEU A 174 -13.24 -26.96 15.83
CA LEU A 174 -11.89 -27.20 15.33
C LEU A 174 -11.47 -28.64 15.59
N LYS A 175 -10.94 -29.31 14.58
CA LYS A 175 -10.43 -30.66 14.66
C LYS A 175 -8.90 -30.72 14.62
N ALA A 176 -8.33 -31.79 15.12
CA ALA A 176 -6.88 -32.02 15.05
C ALA A 176 -6.37 -32.01 13.62
N GLY A 177 -5.39 -31.14 13.31
CA GLY A 177 -4.80 -31.01 11.98
C GLY A 177 -5.51 -30.04 11.03
N GLU A 178 -6.56 -29.35 11.49
CA GLU A 178 -7.30 -28.34 10.71
C GLU A 178 -6.59 -26.98 10.69
#